data_7d766483992f13ef646f2a5114286c04
#
_entry.id   7d766483992f13ef646f2a5114286c04
#
_cell.length_a   1.000
_cell.length_b   1.000
_cell.length_c   1.000
_cell.angle_alpha   90.00
_cell.angle_beta   90.00
_cell.angle_gamma   90.00
#
_symmetry.space_group_name_H-M   'P 1'
#
loop_
_entity.id
_entity.type
_entity.pdbx_description
1 polymer ?
#
loop_
_entity_poly.entity_id
_entity_poly.type
_entity_poly.pdbx_seq_one_letter_code
_entity_poly.pdbx_strand_id
1 'polypeptide(L)'
;RFTPGLRFDYEHPRLRYRSSTQTGYTATNRVSGTTGHYPLSIDIRNTLKRNFTEVLPKFSVLYAFDEIHNLYVSVAKGYKAGGFNTQMFSDVLQQKMMNEMGFGTVYDADKVVSYEPEYSWNYELGGHFSCMEGAVRGDFALFYIDCRDQQLTVFPEGTTTGRMMTNAGRTRSFGGELSLQVSPWQNLDINAAYGYTNAKFV
;
A
#
# COMPACT_ATOMS: atom_id res chain seq x y z
N ARG A 1 13.03 -17.88 25.21
CA ARG A 1 11.70 -17.30 25.38
C ARG A 1 10.92 -17.45 24.06
N PHE A 2 9.67 -17.91 24.15
CA PHE A 2 8.75 -17.99 23.02
C PHE A 2 7.61 -16.98 23.20
N THR A 3 7.31 -16.20 22.17
CA THR A 3 6.30 -15.14 22.24
C THR A 3 5.37 -15.24 21.03
N PRO A 4 4.21 -15.89 21.18
CA PRO A 4 3.14 -15.82 20.19
C PRO A 4 2.42 -14.48 20.32
N GLY A 5 2.00 -13.92 19.21
CA GLY A 5 1.15 -12.74 19.13
C GLY A 5 0.03 -12.96 18.11
N LEU A 6 -1.13 -12.42 18.41
CA LEU A 6 -2.27 -12.42 17.51
C LEU A 6 -2.93 -11.05 17.56
N ARG A 7 -3.13 -10.43 16.41
CA ARG A 7 -3.91 -9.21 16.26
C ARG A 7 -5.09 -9.50 15.33
N PHE A 8 -6.23 -8.99 15.70
CA PHE A 8 -7.43 -9.01 14.88
C PHE A 8 -7.76 -7.58 14.47
N ASP A 9 -7.89 -7.37 13.16
CA ASP A 9 -8.26 -6.07 12.58
C ASP A 9 -9.63 -6.20 11.91
N TYR A 10 -10.49 -5.25 12.22
CA TYR A 10 -11.77 -5.06 11.55
C TYR A 10 -11.91 -3.60 11.12
N GLU A 11 -12.15 -3.40 9.84
CA GLU A 11 -12.30 -2.07 9.26
C GLU A 11 -13.57 -1.98 8.42
N HIS A 12 -14.27 -0.86 8.55
CA HIS A 12 -15.49 -0.58 7.82
C HIS A 12 -15.44 0.81 7.16
N PRO A 13 -14.58 1.01 6.14
CA PRO A 13 -14.51 2.27 5.43
C PRO A 13 -15.81 2.55 4.68
N ARG A 14 -16.26 3.79 4.78
CA ARG A 14 -17.45 4.29 4.10
C ARG A 14 -17.14 5.62 3.44
N LEU A 15 -17.45 5.72 2.15
CA LEU A 15 -17.29 6.94 1.39
C LEU A 15 -18.64 7.36 0.80
N ARG A 16 -19.07 8.60 1.08
CA ARG A 16 -20.19 9.24 0.41
C ARG A 16 -19.64 10.28 -0.53
N TYR A 17 -20.10 10.26 -1.76
CA TYR A 17 -19.72 11.28 -2.73
C TYR A 17 -20.91 11.78 -3.52
N ARG A 18 -20.78 13.01 -4.01
CA ARG A 18 -21.66 13.62 -5.00
C ARG A 18 -20.77 14.26 -6.04
N SER A 19 -21.04 13.98 -7.29
CA SER A 19 -20.40 14.62 -8.43
C SER A 19 -21.50 15.06 -9.41
N SER A 20 -21.44 16.30 -9.86
CA SER A 20 -22.43 16.83 -10.80
C SER A 20 -21.78 17.72 -11.84
N THR A 21 -22.31 17.68 -13.03
CA THR A 21 -21.92 18.57 -14.12
C THR A 21 -23.13 18.99 -14.91
N GLN A 22 -23.10 20.21 -15.43
CA GLN A 22 -24.04 20.74 -16.42
C GLN A 22 -23.25 21.26 -17.60
N THR A 23 -23.50 20.70 -18.75
CA THR A 23 -22.84 21.07 -20.01
C THR A 23 -23.82 20.90 -21.18
N GLY A 24 -23.36 21.19 -22.38
CA GLY A 24 -24.08 20.88 -23.59
C GLY A 24 -23.12 20.34 -24.64
N TYR A 25 -23.61 19.53 -25.53
CA TYR A 25 -22.85 19.05 -26.67
C TYR A 25 -23.65 19.33 -27.97
N THR A 26 -22.90 19.48 -29.04
CA THR A 26 -23.45 19.69 -30.39
C THR A 26 -23.27 18.40 -31.19
N ALA A 27 -24.34 17.87 -31.71
CA ALA A 27 -24.30 16.70 -32.57
C ALA A 27 -24.84 17.04 -33.95
N THR A 28 -24.12 16.57 -34.98
CA THR A 28 -24.53 16.74 -36.38
C THR A 28 -24.97 15.39 -36.93
N ASN A 29 -26.18 15.30 -37.41
CA ASN A 29 -26.68 14.14 -38.11
C ASN A 29 -25.95 14.00 -39.45
N ARG A 30 -25.22 12.91 -39.63
CA ARG A 30 -24.40 12.67 -40.82
C ARG A 30 -25.21 12.50 -42.11
N VAL A 31 -26.50 12.16 -42.01
CA VAL A 31 -27.36 11.91 -43.16
C VAL A 31 -28.08 13.19 -43.61
N SER A 32 -28.63 13.93 -42.63
CA SER A 32 -29.41 15.16 -42.94
C SER A 32 -28.56 16.45 -42.89
N GLY A 33 -27.33 16.39 -42.34
CA GLY A 33 -26.48 17.56 -42.15
C GLY A 33 -26.98 18.52 -41.05
N THR A 34 -28.09 18.21 -40.38
CA THR A 34 -28.64 19.06 -39.34
C THR A 34 -27.85 18.97 -38.04
N THR A 35 -27.53 20.14 -37.49
CA THR A 35 -26.78 20.25 -36.21
C THR A 35 -27.76 20.65 -35.11
N GLY A 36 -27.77 19.88 -34.03
CA GLY A 36 -28.55 20.16 -32.81
C GLY A 36 -27.66 20.40 -31.61
N HIS A 37 -28.09 21.28 -30.71
CA HIS A 37 -27.46 21.48 -29.41
C HIS A 37 -28.27 20.77 -28.33
N TYR A 38 -27.62 19.91 -27.55
CA TYR A 38 -28.26 19.05 -26.56
C TYR A 38 -27.71 19.39 -25.17
N PRO A 39 -28.56 19.86 -24.24
CA PRO A 39 -28.13 20.06 -22.86
C PRO A 39 -27.93 18.71 -22.18
N LEU A 40 -26.87 18.62 -21.37
CA LEU A 40 -26.57 17.46 -20.60
C LEU A 40 -26.38 17.84 -19.12
N SER A 41 -27.12 17.21 -18.25
CA SER A 41 -27.00 17.40 -16.80
C SER A 41 -26.86 16.03 -16.11
N ILE A 42 -25.78 15.88 -15.36
CA ILE A 42 -25.50 14.66 -14.64
C ILE A 42 -25.33 15.00 -13.17
N ASP A 43 -26.01 14.27 -12.29
CA ASP A 43 -25.83 14.32 -10.83
C ASP A 43 -25.69 12.87 -10.34
N ILE A 44 -24.49 12.53 -9.88
CA ILE A 44 -24.16 11.21 -9.32
C ILE A 44 -24.08 11.35 -7.82
N ARG A 45 -24.84 10.54 -7.10
CA ARG A 45 -24.74 10.40 -5.64
C ARG A 45 -24.62 8.94 -5.32
N ASN A 46 -23.58 8.58 -4.57
CA ASN A 46 -23.42 7.20 -4.14
C ASN A 46 -22.79 7.11 -2.75
N THR A 47 -22.94 5.94 -2.15
CA THR A 47 -22.30 5.59 -0.89
C THR A 47 -21.63 4.25 -1.06
N LEU A 48 -20.32 4.25 -1.06
CA LEU A 48 -19.50 3.05 -1.12
C LEU A 48 -19.22 2.58 0.30
N LYS A 49 -19.24 1.27 0.49
CA LYS A 49 -18.94 0.60 1.76
C LYS A 49 -18.11 -0.63 1.46
N ARG A 50 -17.11 -0.88 2.29
CA ARG A 50 -16.30 -2.09 2.26
C ARG A 50 -16.13 -2.61 3.68
N ASN A 51 -15.86 -3.88 3.81
CA ASN A 51 -15.52 -4.51 5.09
C ASN A 51 -14.24 -5.28 4.88
N PHE A 52 -13.28 -5.04 5.75
CA PHE A 52 -12.04 -5.79 5.79
C PHE A 52 -11.90 -6.41 7.18
N THR A 53 -11.57 -7.69 7.20
CA THR A 53 -11.39 -8.44 8.45
C THR A 53 -10.14 -9.29 8.29
N GLU A 54 -9.16 -9.09 9.17
CA GLU A 54 -7.89 -9.77 9.08
C GLU A 54 -7.40 -10.29 10.42
N VAL A 55 -6.74 -11.44 10.36
CA VAL A 55 -6.04 -12.05 11.48
C VAL A 55 -4.54 -12.01 11.19
N LEU A 56 -3.79 -11.39 12.08
CA LEU A 56 -2.37 -11.09 11.91
C LEU A 56 -1.55 -11.82 12.98
N PRO A 57 -1.12 -13.06 12.69
CA PRO A 57 -0.27 -13.81 13.60
C PRO A 57 1.16 -13.26 13.59
N LYS A 58 1.80 -13.34 14.76
CA LYS A 58 3.23 -13.11 14.95
C LYS A 58 3.80 -14.22 15.85
N PHE A 59 4.94 -14.75 15.48
CA PHE A 59 5.71 -15.69 16.30
C PHE A 59 7.12 -15.18 16.43
N SER A 60 7.63 -15.20 17.66
CA SER A 60 9.01 -14.82 17.92
C SER A 60 9.62 -15.79 18.94
N VAL A 61 10.84 -16.21 18.63
CA VAL A 61 11.69 -17.01 19.53
C VAL A 61 12.92 -16.22 19.81
N LEU A 62 13.23 -16.00 21.09
CA LEU A 62 14.45 -15.36 21.54
C LEU A 62 15.22 -16.37 22.38
N TYR A 63 16.48 -16.55 22.03
CA TYR A 63 17.44 -17.33 22.80
C TYR A 63 18.48 -16.37 23.40
N ALA A 64 18.55 -16.32 24.72
CA ALA A 64 19.56 -15.58 25.44
C ALA A 64 20.71 -16.55 25.80
N PHE A 65 21.92 -16.26 25.38
CA PHE A 65 23.11 -16.99 25.72
C PHE A 65 23.58 -16.63 27.13
N ASP A 66 23.46 -15.34 27.45
CA ASP A 66 23.70 -14.72 28.72
C ASP A 66 22.84 -13.46 28.92
N GLU A 67 23.18 -12.58 29.87
CA GLU A 67 22.43 -11.36 30.15
C GLU A 67 22.54 -10.30 29.04
N ILE A 68 23.55 -10.40 28.17
CA ILE A 68 23.88 -9.40 27.15
C ILE A 68 23.64 -9.95 25.74
N HIS A 69 24.05 -11.22 25.50
CA HIS A 69 24.00 -11.80 24.16
C HIS A 69 22.69 -12.53 23.91
N ASN A 70 22.03 -12.18 22.86
CA ASN A 70 20.83 -12.87 22.44
C ASN A 70 20.71 -12.97 20.93
N LEU A 71 19.93 -13.94 20.50
CA LEU A 71 19.53 -14.17 19.13
C LEU A 71 18.01 -14.32 19.08
N TYR A 72 17.37 -13.75 18.09
CA TYR A 72 15.96 -13.94 17.89
C TYR A 72 15.61 -14.25 16.43
N VAL A 73 14.51 -14.99 16.28
CA VAL A 73 13.84 -15.21 15.01
C VAL A 73 12.40 -14.75 15.15
N SER A 74 11.89 -14.01 14.19
CA SER A 74 10.49 -13.65 14.16
C SER A 74 9.86 -13.88 12.78
N VAL A 75 8.58 -14.24 12.80
CA VAL A 75 7.72 -14.33 11.62
C VAL A 75 6.43 -13.58 11.93
N ALA A 76 6.06 -12.64 11.07
CA ALA A 76 4.87 -11.84 11.27
C ALA A 76 4.11 -11.60 9.95
N LYS A 77 2.78 -11.70 10.00
CA LYS A 77 1.91 -11.25 8.92
C LYS A 77 1.65 -9.76 9.05
N GLY A 78 1.91 -9.00 7.99
CA GLY A 78 1.54 -7.60 7.84
C GLY A 78 0.30 -7.41 6.98
N TYR A 79 -0.39 -6.30 7.18
CA TYR A 79 -1.61 -5.96 6.48
C TYR A 79 -1.71 -4.44 6.30
N LYS A 80 -2.17 -4.04 5.12
CA LYS A 80 -2.53 -2.66 4.82
C LYS A 80 -3.91 -2.67 4.20
N ALA A 81 -4.86 -1.97 4.82
CA ALA A 81 -6.25 -1.96 4.40
C ALA A 81 -6.46 -1.48 2.98
N GLY A 82 -7.47 -2.00 2.33
CA GLY A 82 -8.01 -1.46 1.10
C GLY A 82 -8.76 -0.15 1.31
N GLY A 83 -9.23 0.47 0.23
CA GLY A 83 -9.90 1.76 0.34
C GLY A 83 -10.57 2.22 -0.95
N PHE A 84 -10.70 3.54 -1.08
CA PHE A 84 -11.38 4.18 -2.20
C PHE A 84 -10.48 5.19 -2.91
N ASN A 85 -10.50 5.16 -4.23
CA ASN A 85 -9.82 6.09 -5.12
C ASN A 85 -10.64 7.38 -5.30
N THR A 86 -10.49 8.32 -4.39
CA THR A 86 -11.28 9.56 -4.40
C THR A 86 -10.98 10.47 -5.60
N GLN A 87 -9.82 10.32 -6.23
CA GLN A 87 -9.44 11.09 -7.42
C GLN A 87 -10.12 10.60 -8.70
N MET A 88 -10.69 9.38 -8.69
CA MET A 88 -11.34 8.80 -9.87
C MET A 88 -12.80 9.24 -10.10
N PHE A 89 -13.37 10.10 -9.23
CA PHE A 89 -14.76 10.54 -9.39
C PHE A 89 -14.98 11.46 -10.57
N SER A 90 -13.96 12.21 -11.00
CA SER A 90 -13.99 12.98 -12.24
C SER A 90 -14.12 12.06 -13.46
N ASP A 91 -13.38 10.96 -13.44
CA ASP A 91 -13.39 9.97 -14.53
C ASP A 91 -14.71 9.20 -14.57
N VAL A 92 -15.27 8.84 -13.40
CA VAL A 92 -16.62 8.25 -13.29
C VAL A 92 -17.67 9.20 -13.89
N LEU A 93 -17.57 10.51 -13.60
CA LEU A 93 -18.47 11.52 -14.15
C LEU A 93 -18.31 11.65 -15.67
N GLN A 94 -17.07 11.76 -16.15
CA GLN A 94 -16.76 11.86 -17.57
C GLN A 94 -17.27 10.63 -18.35
N GLN A 95 -17.06 9.44 -17.81
CA GLN A 95 -17.54 8.22 -18.46
C GLN A 95 -19.06 8.16 -18.55
N LYS A 96 -19.75 8.62 -17.50
CA LYS A 96 -21.19 8.72 -17.52
C LYS A 96 -21.67 9.72 -18.59
N MET A 97 -20.98 10.85 -18.72
CA MET A 97 -21.22 11.81 -19.81
C MET A 97 -21.07 11.16 -21.20
N MET A 98 -19.96 10.43 -21.41
CA MET A 98 -19.69 9.75 -22.67
C MET A 98 -20.80 8.74 -23.03
N ASN A 99 -21.25 7.98 -22.04
CA ASN A 99 -22.35 7.02 -22.22
C ASN A 99 -23.67 7.71 -22.62
N GLU A 100 -24.02 8.80 -21.93
CA GLU A 100 -25.24 9.56 -22.25
C GLU A 100 -25.18 10.19 -23.66
N MET A 101 -23.97 10.53 -24.10
CA MET A 101 -23.74 11.01 -25.50
C MET A 101 -23.68 9.88 -26.54
N GLY A 102 -23.77 8.61 -26.14
CA GLY A 102 -23.75 7.46 -27.04
C GLY A 102 -22.34 6.95 -27.46
N PHE A 103 -21.28 7.44 -26.84
CA PHE A 103 -19.91 7.02 -27.19
C PHE A 103 -19.48 5.70 -26.54
N GLY A 104 -20.29 5.14 -25.63
CA GLY A 104 -19.98 3.91 -24.91
C GLY A 104 -18.95 4.08 -23.78
N THR A 105 -18.65 2.97 -23.09
CA THR A 105 -17.66 2.95 -21.99
C THR A 105 -16.28 2.60 -22.51
N VAL A 106 -15.27 3.38 -22.14
CA VAL A 106 -13.85 3.08 -22.45
C VAL A 106 -13.31 2.10 -21.42
N TYR A 107 -13.70 2.23 -20.17
CA TYR A 107 -13.36 1.32 -19.09
C TYR A 107 -14.45 1.36 -17.99
N ASP A 108 -14.47 0.33 -17.13
CA ASP A 108 -15.43 0.25 -16.04
C ASP A 108 -14.95 1.10 -14.85
N ALA A 109 -15.46 2.33 -14.77
CA ALA A 109 -15.06 3.27 -13.72
C ALA A 109 -15.42 2.77 -12.31
N ASP A 110 -16.46 1.94 -12.16
CA ASP A 110 -16.86 1.41 -10.85
C ASP A 110 -15.81 0.44 -10.29
N LYS A 111 -15.08 -0.25 -11.18
CA LYS A 111 -13.98 -1.14 -10.77
C LYS A 111 -12.74 -0.42 -10.30
N VAL A 112 -12.53 0.83 -10.71
CA VAL A 112 -11.33 1.60 -10.35
C VAL A 112 -11.54 2.49 -9.13
N VAL A 113 -12.77 2.58 -8.63
CA VAL A 113 -13.08 3.40 -7.45
C VAL A 113 -12.60 2.79 -6.15
N SER A 114 -12.40 1.48 -6.08
CA SER A 114 -11.93 0.80 -4.87
C SER A 114 -10.71 -0.06 -5.15
N TYR A 115 -9.90 -0.26 -4.12
CA TYR A 115 -8.75 -1.15 -4.13
C TYR A 115 -8.77 -2.07 -2.91
N GLU A 116 -8.18 -3.26 -3.08
CA GLU A 116 -8.17 -4.32 -2.07
C GLU A 116 -7.00 -4.17 -1.09
N PRO A 117 -6.99 -4.90 0.02
CA PRO A 117 -5.88 -4.94 0.96
C PRO A 117 -4.58 -5.46 0.34
N GLU A 118 -3.47 -5.01 0.92
CA GLU A 118 -2.12 -5.51 0.68
C GLU A 118 -1.68 -6.38 1.86
N TYR A 119 -0.98 -7.46 1.59
CA TYR A 119 -0.51 -8.42 2.59
C TYR A 119 0.98 -8.64 2.50
N SER A 120 1.63 -8.82 3.65
CA SER A 120 3.04 -9.17 3.70
C SER A 120 3.33 -10.23 4.74
N TRP A 121 4.37 -11.04 4.46
CA TRP A 121 5.02 -11.87 5.46
C TRP A 121 6.43 -11.36 5.67
N ASN A 122 6.75 -11.04 6.91
CA ASN A 122 8.08 -10.64 7.33
C ASN A 122 8.73 -11.77 8.11
N TYR A 123 9.94 -12.14 7.69
CA TYR A 123 10.82 -13.11 8.34
C TYR A 123 12.06 -12.37 8.75
N GLU A 124 12.44 -12.46 10.01
CA GLU A 124 13.54 -11.70 10.56
C GLU A 124 14.38 -12.57 11.49
N LEU A 125 15.69 -12.47 11.35
CA LEU A 125 16.70 -13.02 12.24
C LEU A 125 17.55 -11.85 12.72
N GLY A 126 17.65 -11.67 14.03
CA GLY A 126 18.48 -10.61 14.58
C GLY A 126 19.07 -11.00 15.94
N GLY A 127 19.95 -10.17 16.42
CA GLY A 127 20.58 -10.41 17.69
C GLY A 127 21.31 -9.20 18.23
N HIS A 128 21.60 -9.28 19.52
CA HIS A 128 22.38 -8.33 20.25
C HIS A 128 23.65 -8.98 20.77
N PHE A 129 24.76 -8.29 20.65
CA PHE A 129 26.07 -8.76 21.16
C PHE A 129 26.83 -7.62 21.81
N SER A 130 27.72 -8.02 22.73
CA SER A 130 28.66 -7.12 23.35
C SER A 130 30.00 -7.84 23.50
N CYS A 131 31.08 -7.16 23.28
CA CYS A 131 32.43 -7.72 23.45
C CYS A 131 33.40 -6.69 24.02
N MET A 132 34.62 -7.12 24.33
CA MET A 132 35.65 -6.27 24.94
C MET A 132 35.16 -5.59 26.24
N GLU A 133 34.58 -6.37 27.17
CA GLU A 133 34.04 -5.87 28.43
C GLU A 133 33.02 -4.75 28.29
N GLY A 134 32.23 -4.77 27.19
CA GLY A 134 31.19 -3.77 26.89
C GLY A 134 31.67 -2.55 26.09
N ALA A 135 32.94 -2.48 25.73
CA ALA A 135 33.49 -1.41 24.91
C ALA A 135 32.95 -1.46 23.46
N VAL A 136 32.51 -2.61 22.98
CA VAL A 136 31.83 -2.78 21.68
C VAL A 136 30.48 -3.43 21.90
N ARG A 137 29.41 -2.75 21.47
CA ARG A 137 28.05 -3.27 21.49
C ARG A 137 27.47 -3.18 20.09
N GLY A 138 26.62 -4.13 19.75
CA GLY A 138 26.02 -4.10 18.42
C GLY A 138 24.72 -4.87 18.36
N ASP A 139 23.91 -4.46 17.40
CA ASP A 139 22.68 -5.10 16.98
C ASP A 139 22.78 -5.41 15.51
N PHE A 140 22.27 -6.58 15.12
CA PHE A 140 22.10 -6.91 13.71
C PHE A 140 20.70 -7.47 13.46
N ALA A 141 20.20 -7.23 12.27
CA ALA A 141 18.98 -7.86 11.77
C ALA A 141 19.16 -8.24 10.30
N LEU A 142 18.68 -9.40 9.92
CA LEU A 142 18.52 -9.86 8.55
C LEU A 142 17.04 -10.09 8.32
N PHE A 143 16.50 -9.58 7.22
CA PHE A 143 15.07 -9.69 6.94
C PHE A 143 14.78 -10.14 5.52
N TYR A 144 13.64 -10.82 5.38
CA TYR A 144 13.02 -11.15 4.11
C TYR A 144 11.52 -10.84 4.19
N ILE A 145 11.02 -10.05 3.23
CA ILE A 145 9.63 -9.64 3.16
C ILE A 145 9.05 -10.11 1.82
N ASP A 146 7.95 -10.87 1.87
CA ASP A 146 7.15 -11.26 0.71
C ASP A 146 5.82 -10.48 0.77
N CYS A 147 5.65 -9.50 -0.11
CA CYS A 147 4.47 -8.66 -0.20
C CYS A 147 3.63 -9.06 -1.42
N ARG A 148 2.31 -9.23 -1.22
CA ARG A 148 1.34 -9.61 -2.24
C ARG A 148 0.24 -8.56 -2.33
N ASP A 149 -0.34 -8.45 -3.52
CA ASP A 149 -1.40 -7.50 -3.83
C ASP A 149 -1.00 -6.07 -3.46
N GLN A 150 0.26 -5.73 -3.76
CA GLN A 150 0.84 -4.45 -3.39
C GLN A 150 0.04 -3.29 -3.95
N GLN A 151 -0.27 -2.33 -3.09
CA GLN A 151 -1.00 -1.13 -3.45
C GLN A 151 -0.05 -0.13 -4.13
N LEU A 152 -0.24 0.07 -5.42
CA LEU A 152 0.54 0.97 -6.25
C LEU A 152 -0.33 2.09 -6.81
N THR A 153 0.25 3.29 -6.89
CA THR A 153 -0.38 4.40 -7.61
C THR A 153 0.00 4.29 -9.09
N VAL A 154 -1.01 4.18 -9.93
CA VAL A 154 -0.87 4.12 -11.39
C VAL A 154 -1.73 5.16 -12.05
N PHE A 155 -1.45 5.46 -13.32
CA PHE A 155 -2.34 6.23 -14.19
C PHE A 155 -3.20 5.24 -14.99
N PRO A 156 -4.53 5.39 -14.99
CA PRO A 156 -5.39 4.57 -15.84
C PRO A 156 -5.03 4.73 -17.31
N GLU A 157 -5.13 3.65 -18.08
CA GLU A 157 -4.93 3.70 -19.52
C GLU A 157 -5.93 4.69 -20.16
N GLY A 158 -5.42 5.58 -21.02
CA GLY A 158 -6.20 6.58 -21.70
C GLY A 158 -6.50 7.85 -20.91
N THR A 159 -5.98 8.00 -19.69
CA THR A 159 -6.06 9.25 -18.91
C THR A 159 -4.67 9.81 -18.64
N THR A 160 -4.55 11.15 -18.66
CA THR A 160 -3.29 11.85 -18.34
C THR A 160 -3.31 12.51 -16.97
N THR A 161 -4.46 12.55 -16.31
CA THR A 161 -4.68 13.36 -15.10
C THR A 161 -5.17 12.57 -13.89
N GLY A 162 -5.78 11.40 -14.09
CA GLY A 162 -6.25 10.55 -12.99
C GLY A 162 -5.13 9.74 -12.37
N ARG A 163 -5.06 9.70 -11.05
CA ARG A 163 -4.23 8.74 -10.31
C ARG A 163 -5.14 7.79 -9.57
N MET A 164 -4.86 6.51 -9.67
CA MET A 164 -5.59 5.52 -8.91
C MET A 164 -4.63 4.59 -8.15
N MET A 165 -5.06 4.15 -6.98
CA MET A 165 -4.45 3.04 -6.28
C MET A 165 -5.00 1.74 -6.88
N THR A 166 -4.14 0.83 -7.22
CA THR A 166 -4.50 -0.52 -7.67
C THR A 166 -3.65 -1.57 -6.96
N ASN A 167 -4.15 -2.78 -6.88
CA ASN A 167 -3.38 -3.90 -6.38
C ASN A 167 -2.66 -4.54 -7.56
N ALA A 168 -1.37 -4.32 -7.65
CA ALA A 168 -0.57 -4.81 -8.76
C ALA A 168 0.69 -5.51 -8.25
N GLY A 169 0.79 -6.79 -8.58
CA GLY A 169 2.01 -7.52 -8.45
C GLY A 169 2.35 -8.03 -7.05
N ARG A 170 3.51 -8.62 -7.02
CA ARG A 170 4.16 -9.15 -5.82
C ARG A 170 5.55 -8.55 -5.74
N THR A 171 5.94 -8.14 -4.56
CA THR A 171 7.32 -7.71 -4.32
C THR A 171 7.98 -8.58 -3.28
N ARG A 172 9.29 -8.72 -3.44
CA ARG A 172 10.15 -9.37 -2.47
C ARG A 172 11.27 -8.42 -2.10
N SER A 173 11.49 -8.28 -0.80
CA SER A 173 12.59 -7.50 -0.26
C SER A 173 13.41 -8.37 0.66
N PHE A 174 14.71 -8.25 0.61
CA PHE A 174 15.62 -8.81 1.58
C PHE A 174 16.71 -7.82 1.90
N GLY A 175 17.22 -7.89 3.11
CA GLY A 175 18.26 -6.97 3.54
C GLY A 175 18.84 -7.31 4.89
N GLY A 176 19.70 -6.43 5.35
CA GLY A 176 20.30 -6.52 6.65
C GLY A 176 20.66 -5.15 7.20
N GLU A 177 20.60 -5.06 8.51
CA GLU A 177 20.95 -3.89 9.29
C GLU A 177 21.98 -4.25 10.33
N LEU A 178 22.92 -3.34 10.58
CA LEU A 178 23.94 -3.47 11.61
C LEU A 178 24.10 -2.12 12.30
N SER A 179 23.99 -2.13 13.62
CA SER A 179 24.30 -0.99 14.48
C SER A 179 25.46 -1.33 15.38
N LEU A 180 26.42 -0.45 15.48
CA LEU A 180 27.60 -0.61 16.34
C LEU A 180 27.79 0.63 17.22
N GLN A 181 28.03 0.39 18.49
CA GLN A 181 28.51 1.37 19.45
C GLN A 181 29.87 0.94 19.95
N VAL A 182 30.85 1.79 19.82
CA VAL A 182 32.22 1.51 20.24
C VAL A 182 32.68 2.63 21.19
N SER A 183 33.03 2.26 22.41
CA SER A 183 33.53 3.15 23.46
C SER A 183 35.00 2.81 23.77
N PRO A 184 35.95 3.22 22.93
CA PRO A 184 37.34 2.80 23.05
C PRO A 184 38.04 3.42 24.26
N TRP A 185 37.55 4.55 24.77
CA TRP A 185 38.06 5.27 25.96
C TRP A 185 36.90 5.85 26.77
N GLN A 186 37.15 6.25 28.00
CA GLN A 186 36.14 6.75 28.94
C GLN A 186 35.33 7.98 28.45
N ASN A 187 35.85 8.74 27.48
CA ASN A 187 35.24 10.00 27.01
C ASN A 187 34.97 10.00 25.49
N LEU A 188 34.97 8.85 24.85
CA LEU A 188 34.71 8.73 23.42
C LEU A 188 33.74 7.60 23.13
N ASP A 189 32.58 7.97 22.57
CA ASP A 189 31.58 7.05 22.04
C ASP A 189 31.45 7.24 20.55
N ILE A 190 31.62 6.18 19.78
CA ILE A 190 31.46 6.16 18.33
C ILE A 190 30.24 5.27 18.02
N ASN A 191 29.25 5.86 17.31
CA ASN A 191 28.10 5.12 16.85
C ASN A 191 28.12 5.04 15.32
N ALA A 192 27.93 3.86 14.78
CA ALA A 192 27.83 3.60 13.35
C ALA A 192 26.63 2.70 13.07
N ALA A 193 25.92 2.99 11.97
CA ALA A 193 24.85 2.14 11.49
C ALA A 193 24.96 1.94 9.98
N TYR A 194 24.68 0.73 9.53
CA TYR A 194 24.66 0.37 8.12
C TYR A 194 23.42 -0.45 7.82
N GLY A 195 22.74 -0.12 6.73
CA GLY A 195 21.59 -0.85 6.22
C GLY A 195 21.72 -1.15 4.74
N TYR A 196 21.35 -2.35 4.35
CA TYR A 196 21.25 -2.79 2.97
C TYR A 196 19.86 -3.36 2.70
N THR A 197 19.22 -2.93 1.61
CA THR A 197 17.94 -3.47 1.16
C THR A 197 17.97 -3.69 -0.35
N ASN A 198 17.53 -4.87 -0.77
CA ASN A 198 17.25 -5.18 -2.17
C ASN A 198 15.76 -5.51 -2.30
N ALA A 199 15.02 -4.70 -3.04
CA ALA A 199 13.60 -4.88 -3.29
C ALA A 199 13.34 -4.99 -4.79
N LYS A 200 12.47 -5.93 -5.18
CA LYS A 200 12.12 -6.14 -6.59
C LYS A 200 10.70 -6.65 -6.76
N PHE A 201 10.07 -6.31 -7.87
CA PHE A 201 8.87 -6.95 -8.35
C PHE A 201 9.17 -8.37 -8.87
N VAL A 202 8.19 -9.29 -8.67
CA VAL A 202 8.32 -10.72 -9.01
C VAL A 202 7.13 -11.18 -9.82
#